data_602876b309538b89390b08cb56a6dd4f
#
_entry.id   602876b309538b89390b08cb56a6dd4f
#
_cell.length_a   1.000
_cell.length_b   1.000
_cell.length_c   1.000
_cell.angle_alpha   90.00
_cell.angle_beta   90.00
_cell.angle_gamma   90.00
#
_symmetry.space_group_name_H-M   'P 1'
#
loop_
_entity.id
_entity.type
_entity.pdbx_description
1 polymer ?
#
loop_
_entity_poly.entity_id
_entity_poly.type
_entity_poly.pdbx_seq_one_letter_code
_entity_poly.pdbx_strand_id
1 'polypeptide(L)'
;MVDTRVSLSGLTLDNPIIPASGTFGYGYEFAKLYDINILGSFSFKGTTRDERFGNPTPRIAECTGGMINSVGLQNPGIDKVISEEMPKIKKCFKKKVIANISGFSLDEYKYLAERINGEKQVGIIEVNISCPNVHNGGMSFGTDEKSAYEVTKAVKSVTDKPVYMKLSPNVTDIKKIAKA
;
A
#
# COMPACT_ATOMS: atom_id res chain seq x y z
N MET A 1 -28.59 14.33 -10.46
CA MET A 1 -27.39 14.08 -9.62
C MET A 1 -26.39 13.33 -10.50
N VAL A 2 -25.14 13.74 -10.53
CA VAL A 2 -24.11 13.07 -11.36
C VAL A 2 -23.74 11.74 -10.68
N ASP A 3 -23.68 10.65 -11.45
CA ASP A 3 -23.18 9.36 -10.96
C ASP A 3 -21.65 9.39 -10.96
N THR A 4 -21.05 9.28 -9.78
CA THR A 4 -19.60 9.33 -9.58
C THR A 4 -18.99 7.94 -9.37
N ARG A 5 -19.80 6.87 -9.43
CA ARG A 5 -19.33 5.49 -9.22
C ARG A 5 -18.32 5.08 -10.28
N VAL A 6 -17.31 4.33 -9.84
CA VAL A 6 -16.29 3.75 -10.72
C VAL A 6 -16.09 2.27 -10.38
N SER A 7 -15.69 1.49 -11.37
CA SER A 7 -15.33 0.08 -11.17
C SER A 7 -13.82 -0.10 -11.25
N LEU A 8 -13.24 -0.74 -10.25
CA LEU A 8 -11.82 -1.10 -10.16
C LEU A 8 -11.70 -2.61 -9.97
N SER A 9 -11.29 -3.33 -11.02
CA SER A 9 -11.08 -4.80 -10.99
C SER A 9 -12.24 -5.55 -10.34
N GLY A 10 -13.48 -5.21 -10.71
CA GLY A 10 -14.71 -5.81 -10.17
C GLY A 10 -15.20 -5.23 -8.84
N LEU A 11 -14.46 -4.32 -8.23
CA LEU A 11 -14.88 -3.60 -7.04
C LEU A 11 -15.55 -2.27 -7.44
N THR A 12 -16.82 -2.10 -7.08
CA THR A 12 -17.54 -0.84 -7.29
C THR A 12 -17.26 0.13 -6.15
N LEU A 13 -16.77 1.32 -6.48
CA LEU A 13 -16.54 2.43 -5.55
C LEU A 13 -17.58 3.53 -5.81
N ASP A 14 -18.04 4.20 -4.77
CA ASP A 14 -19.04 5.29 -4.88
C ASP A 14 -18.50 6.52 -5.62
N ASN A 15 -17.18 6.67 -5.61
CA ASN A 15 -16.45 7.73 -6.31
C ASN A 15 -14.97 7.35 -6.49
N PRO A 16 -14.21 8.03 -7.36
CA PRO A 16 -12.80 7.70 -7.64
C PRO A 16 -11.79 8.25 -6.63
N ILE A 17 -12.23 8.86 -5.53
CA ILE A 17 -11.30 9.48 -4.57
C ILE A 17 -10.73 8.42 -3.64
N ILE A 18 -9.42 8.20 -3.75
CA ILE A 18 -8.66 7.19 -3.01
C ILE A 18 -7.37 7.82 -2.49
N PRO A 19 -7.31 8.25 -1.22
CA PRO A 19 -6.06 8.68 -0.60
C PRO A 19 -4.97 7.60 -0.71
N ALA A 20 -3.77 8.04 -1.07
CA ALA A 20 -2.63 7.16 -1.29
C ALA A 20 -2.02 6.66 0.03
N SER A 21 -1.40 5.48 -0.02
CA SER A 21 -0.64 4.96 1.12
C SER A 21 0.48 5.92 1.54
N GLY A 22 0.70 6.01 2.85
CA GLY A 22 1.69 6.91 3.45
C GLY A 22 1.20 8.35 3.69
N THR A 23 0.06 8.76 3.10
CA THR A 23 -0.52 10.08 3.31
C THR A 23 -1.78 10.06 4.19
N PHE A 24 -2.36 8.90 4.39
CA PHE A 24 -3.66 8.73 5.07
C PHE A 24 -3.60 7.80 6.30
N GLY A 25 -2.42 7.34 6.69
CA GLY A 25 -2.23 6.44 7.84
C GLY A 25 -3.09 5.18 7.72
N TYR A 26 -3.88 4.90 8.75
CA TYR A 26 -4.90 3.86 8.76
C TYR A 26 -6.34 4.43 8.70
N GLY A 27 -6.47 5.72 8.41
CA GLY A 27 -7.75 6.41 8.19
C GLY A 27 -8.46 6.86 9.47
N TYR A 28 -8.34 6.16 10.59
CA TYR A 28 -9.03 6.51 11.83
C TYR A 28 -8.54 7.83 12.45
N GLU A 29 -7.33 8.26 12.11
CA GLU A 29 -6.80 9.58 12.47
C GLU A 29 -7.63 10.69 11.81
N PHE A 30 -7.92 10.54 10.53
CA PHE A 30 -8.72 11.47 9.73
C PHE A 30 -10.22 11.38 10.08
N ALA A 31 -10.69 10.20 10.49
CA ALA A 31 -12.07 10.02 10.93
C ALA A 31 -12.44 10.86 12.18
N LYS A 32 -11.44 11.41 12.88
CA LYS A 32 -11.66 12.38 13.97
C LYS A 32 -11.98 13.79 13.45
N LEU A 33 -11.68 14.07 12.18
CA LEU A 33 -11.85 15.39 11.57
C LEU A 33 -13.09 15.47 10.69
N TYR A 34 -13.44 14.37 10.01
CA TYR A 34 -14.61 14.30 9.13
C TYR A 34 -15.03 12.83 8.89
N ASP A 35 -16.23 12.62 8.36
CA ASP A 35 -16.69 11.28 7.98
C ASP A 35 -15.95 10.79 6.74
N ILE A 36 -14.96 9.92 6.94
CA ILE A 36 -14.14 9.35 5.85
C ILE A 36 -14.93 8.42 4.91
N ASN A 37 -16.18 8.04 5.25
CA ASN A 37 -17.03 7.25 4.35
C ASN A 37 -17.48 8.03 3.09
N ILE A 38 -17.21 9.34 3.01
CA ILE A 38 -17.37 10.10 1.75
C ILE A 38 -16.37 9.65 0.66
N LEU A 39 -15.24 9.01 1.03
CA LEU A 39 -14.24 8.51 0.09
C LEU A 39 -14.71 7.23 -0.60
N GLY A 40 -14.26 6.98 -1.83
CA GLY A 40 -14.51 5.73 -2.54
C GLY A 40 -13.79 4.55 -1.88
N SER A 41 -12.53 4.75 -1.50
CA SER A 41 -11.67 3.83 -0.75
C SER A 41 -10.50 4.62 -0.17
N PHE A 42 -9.53 3.95 0.44
CA PHE A 42 -8.19 4.47 0.71
C PHE A 42 -7.17 3.34 0.77
N SER A 43 -5.91 3.66 0.44
CA SER A 43 -4.79 2.74 0.62
C SER A 43 -4.14 3.02 1.98
N PHE A 44 -4.16 2.04 2.88
CA PHE A 44 -3.57 2.23 4.19
C PHE A 44 -2.03 2.14 4.16
N LYS A 45 -1.40 2.49 5.27
CA LYS A 45 0.06 2.55 5.42
C LYS A 45 0.74 1.26 4.97
N GLY A 46 1.82 1.42 4.16
CA GLY A 46 2.64 0.31 3.70
C GLY A 46 3.11 -0.56 4.86
N THR A 47 2.75 -1.85 4.78
CA THR A 47 2.93 -2.82 5.85
C THR A 47 4.03 -3.80 5.49
N THR A 48 4.95 -4.05 6.41
CA THR A 48 6.04 -5.03 6.31
C THR A 48 5.73 -6.27 7.15
N ARG A 49 6.51 -7.34 6.97
CA ARG A 49 6.38 -8.55 7.79
C ARG A 49 6.51 -8.20 9.27
N ASP A 50 7.64 -7.61 9.63
CA ASP A 50 7.96 -7.21 11.00
C ASP A 50 7.70 -5.72 11.21
N GLU A 51 7.56 -5.31 12.46
CA GLU A 51 7.45 -3.91 12.86
C GLU A 51 8.67 -3.10 12.43
N ARG A 52 8.45 -1.87 11.99
CA ARG A 52 9.50 -0.91 11.63
C ARG A 52 9.25 0.43 12.30
N PHE A 53 10.25 0.91 13.03
CA PHE A 53 10.22 2.25 13.64
C PHE A 53 10.45 3.38 12.64
N GLY A 54 10.94 3.03 11.43
CA GLY A 54 11.34 4.00 10.42
C GLY A 54 12.72 4.60 10.70
N ASN A 55 13.04 5.66 9.98
CA ASN A 55 14.31 6.36 10.13
C ASN A 55 14.32 7.24 11.40
N PRO A 56 15.49 7.55 11.98
CA PRO A 56 15.63 8.53 13.04
C PRO A 56 15.07 9.91 12.65
N THR A 57 14.63 10.68 13.63
CA THR A 57 14.22 12.08 13.44
C THR A 57 15.45 13.02 13.44
N PRO A 58 15.40 14.18 12.72
CA PRO A 58 14.29 14.69 11.91
C PRO A 58 14.16 13.94 10.59
N ARG A 59 12.94 13.61 10.18
CA ARG A 59 12.66 12.85 8.94
C ARG A 59 11.57 13.45 8.06
N ILE A 60 11.18 14.68 8.39
CA ILE A 60 10.26 15.52 7.63
C ILE A 60 10.84 16.93 7.64
N ALA A 61 10.82 17.59 6.48
CA ALA A 61 11.23 18.97 6.32
C ALA A 61 10.33 19.69 5.33
N GLU A 62 9.98 20.93 5.63
CA GLU A 62 9.26 21.80 4.69
C GLU A 62 10.23 22.33 3.61
N CYS A 63 9.71 22.53 2.42
CA CYS A 63 10.40 23.19 1.31
C CYS A 63 9.44 24.08 0.54
N THR A 64 9.93 24.91 -0.36
CA THR A 64 9.10 25.82 -1.16
C THR A 64 8.06 25.02 -1.95
N GLY A 65 6.77 25.20 -1.57
CA GLY A 65 5.64 24.54 -2.22
C GLY A 65 5.44 23.07 -1.89
N GLY A 66 6.06 22.52 -0.83
CA GLY A 66 5.89 21.11 -0.49
C GLY A 66 6.59 20.67 0.79
N MET A 67 6.70 19.35 0.91
CA MET A 67 7.33 18.70 2.06
C MET A 67 8.23 17.55 1.56
N ILE A 68 9.43 17.48 2.10
CA ILE A 68 10.38 16.38 1.88
C ILE A 68 10.28 15.43 3.07
N ASN A 69 10.31 14.12 2.83
CA ASN A 69 10.30 13.14 3.91
C ASN A 69 11.23 11.95 3.64
N SER A 70 11.68 11.35 4.72
CA SER A 70 12.39 10.08 4.76
C SER A 70 11.88 9.20 5.91
N VAL A 71 10.57 9.00 5.99
CA VAL A 71 9.92 8.27 7.11
C VAL A 71 10.43 6.85 7.27
N GLY A 72 10.80 6.15 6.18
CA GLY A 72 11.42 4.83 6.26
C GLY A 72 10.44 3.69 6.58
N LEU A 73 9.22 3.72 6.00
CA LEU A 73 8.21 2.66 6.16
C LEU A 73 7.83 2.35 7.61
N GLN A 74 7.74 3.34 8.49
CA GLN A 74 7.25 3.12 9.84
C GLN A 74 5.86 2.46 9.81
N ASN A 75 5.75 1.27 10.41
CA ASN A 75 4.51 0.52 10.50
C ASN A 75 4.62 -0.57 11.59
N PRO A 76 3.49 -1.07 12.14
CA PRO A 76 3.52 -2.03 13.25
C PRO A 76 3.76 -3.48 12.85
N GLY A 77 3.96 -3.78 11.56
CA GLY A 77 4.03 -5.15 11.04
C GLY A 77 2.65 -5.77 10.76
N ILE A 78 2.64 -6.80 9.88
CA ILE A 78 1.39 -7.38 9.35
C ILE A 78 0.49 -7.96 10.44
N ASP A 79 1.06 -8.60 11.47
CA ASP A 79 0.27 -9.26 12.51
C ASP A 79 -0.50 -8.23 13.35
N LYS A 80 0.14 -7.12 13.74
CA LYS A 80 -0.54 -6.01 14.43
C LYS A 80 -1.51 -5.27 13.51
N VAL A 81 -1.20 -5.14 12.23
CA VAL A 81 -2.16 -4.57 11.27
C VAL A 81 -3.45 -5.37 11.27
N ILE A 82 -3.37 -6.70 11.19
CA ILE A 82 -4.55 -7.57 11.17
C ILE A 82 -5.27 -7.55 12.53
N SER A 83 -4.55 -7.67 13.64
CA SER A 83 -5.14 -7.82 14.98
C SER A 83 -5.62 -6.50 15.60
N GLU A 84 -5.01 -5.37 15.27
CA GLU A 84 -5.27 -4.08 15.91
C GLU A 84 -5.78 -3.02 14.95
N GLU A 85 -5.10 -2.81 13.81
CA GLU A 85 -5.41 -1.71 12.90
C GLU A 85 -6.67 -1.97 12.07
N MET A 86 -6.82 -3.18 11.51
CA MET A 86 -8.04 -3.55 10.76
C MET A 86 -9.32 -3.43 11.58
N PRO A 87 -9.38 -3.86 12.86
CA PRO A 87 -10.53 -3.59 13.73
C PRO A 87 -10.83 -2.10 13.94
N LYS A 88 -9.81 -1.23 14.04
CA LYS A 88 -10.00 0.22 14.17
C LYS A 88 -10.55 0.81 12.86
N ILE A 89 -9.99 0.42 11.71
CA ILE A 89 -10.48 0.82 10.39
C ILE A 89 -11.95 0.45 10.25
N LYS A 90 -12.32 -0.79 10.57
CA LYS A 90 -13.70 -1.30 10.47
C LYS A 90 -14.71 -0.50 11.29
N LYS A 91 -14.29 0.10 12.40
CA LYS A 91 -15.16 0.97 13.23
C LYS A 91 -15.53 2.26 12.52
N CYS A 92 -14.60 2.88 11.78
CA CYS A 92 -14.76 4.20 11.17
C CYS A 92 -15.00 4.20 9.66
N PHE A 93 -14.65 3.11 8.95
CA PHE A 93 -14.82 3.00 7.50
C PHE A 93 -15.56 1.70 7.12
N LYS A 94 -16.67 1.82 6.38
CA LYS A 94 -17.57 0.69 6.11
C LYS A 94 -17.36 0.04 4.74
N LYS A 95 -16.52 0.64 3.91
CA LYS A 95 -16.26 0.19 2.55
C LYS A 95 -14.98 -0.66 2.48
N LYS A 96 -14.68 -1.18 1.30
CA LYS A 96 -13.43 -1.89 1.05
C LYS A 96 -12.25 -0.93 1.09
N VAL A 97 -11.13 -1.39 1.61
CA VAL A 97 -9.85 -0.68 1.63
C VAL A 97 -8.83 -1.36 0.72
N ILE A 98 -7.78 -0.65 0.39
CA ILE A 98 -6.62 -1.14 -0.34
C ILE A 98 -5.50 -1.41 0.66
N ALA A 99 -5.00 -2.64 0.67
CA ALA A 99 -3.90 -3.04 1.54
C ALA A 99 -2.56 -2.79 0.85
N ASN A 100 -1.79 -1.81 1.32
CA ASN A 100 -0.43 -1.60 0.83
C ASN A 100 0.53 -2.52 1.57
N ILE A 101 1.26 -3.36 0.84
CA ILE A 101 2.28 -4.28 1.37
C ILE A 101 3.66 -3.99 0.79
N SER A 102 4.70 -4.12 1.61
CA SER A 102 6.09 -3.90 1.24
C SER A 102 6.98 -5.02 1.79
N GLY A 103 7.56 -5.82 0.92
CA GLY A 103 8.52 -6.87 1.28
C GLY A 103 9.95 -6.49 0.87
N PHE A 104 10.93 -7.21 1.41
CA PHE A 104 12.36 -7.09 1.07
C PHE A 104 12.89 -8.35 0.40
N SER A 105 12.02 -9.37 0.20
CA SER A 105 12.28 -10.58 -0.55
C SER A 105 10.98 -11.08 -1.19
N LEU A 106 11.10 -12.00 -2.18
CA LEU A 106 9.93 -12.64 -2.80
C LEU A 106 9.08 -13.38 -1.74
N ASP A 107 9.73 -14.06 -0.80
CA ASP A 107 9.06 -14.80 0.28
C ASP A 107 8.29 -13.87 1.22
N GLU A 108 8.84 -12.68 1.52
CA GLU A 108 8.13 -11.69 2.33
C GLU A 108 6.89 -11.14 1.60
N TYR A 109 6.99 -10.79 0.31
CA TYR A 109 5.82 -10.36 -0.46
C TYR A 109 4.74 -11.43 -0.50
N LYS A 110 5.13 -12.68 -0.73
CA LYS A 110 4.21 -13.82 -0.71
C LYS A 110 3.55 -13.99 0.65
N TYR A 111 4.35 -14.01 1.72
CA TYR A 111 3.84 -14.10 3.10
C TYR A 111 2.85 -12.99 3.42
N LEU A 112 3.19 -11.74 3.09
CA LEU A 112 2.30 -10.59 3.33
C LEU A 112 0.97 -10.72 2.59
N ALA A 113 1.02 -11.15 1.32
CA ALA A 113 -0.17 -11.36 0.51
C ALA A 113 -1.05 -12.48 1.07
N GLU A 114 -0.48 -13.59 1.49
CA GLU A 114 -1.20 -14.69 2.17
C GLU A 114 -1.88 -14.20 3.46
N ARG A 115 -1.14 -13.48 4.30
CA ARG A 115 -1.66 -12.99 5.59
C ARG A 115 -2.83 -12.05 5.42
N ILE A 116 -2.74 -11.10 4.47
CA ILE A 116 -3.78 -10.10 4.26
C ILE A 116 -4.97 -10.63 3.42
N ASN A 117 -4.78 -11.73 2.69
CA ASN A 117 -5.82 -12.31 1.83
C ASN A 117 -7.09 -12.67 2.60
N GLY A 118 -6.96 -13.13 3.84
CA GLY A 118 -8.08 -13.47 4.72
C GLY A 118 -8.93 -12.29 5.19
N GLU A 119 -8.42 -11.05 5.09
CA GLU A 119 -9.12 -9.87 5.58
C GLU A 119 -10.26 -9.46 4.65
N LYS A 120 -11.50 -9.65 5.13
CA LYS A 120 -12.72 -9.41 4.33
C LYS A 120 -12.89 -7.95 3.91
N GLN A 121 -12.40 -6.99 4.70
CA GLN A 121 -12.51 -5.57 4.37
C GLN A 121 -11.50 -5.14 3.29
N VAL A 122 -10.43 -5.89 3.08
CA VAL A 122 -9.47 -5.64 2.00
C VAL A 122 -10.09 -6.07 0.66
N GLY A 123 -10.22 -5.10 -0.25
CA GLY A 123 -10.74 -5.32 -1.61
C GLY A 123 -9.64 -5.48 -2.67
N ILE A 124 -8.51 -4.84 -2.47
CA ILE A 124 -7.36 -4.83 -3.40
C ILE A 124 -6.08 -4.93 -2.57
N ILE A 125 -5.09 -5.63 -3.08
CA ILE A 125 -3.72 -5.64 -2.54
C ILE A 125 -2.86 -4.73 -3.43
N GLU A 126 -2.30 -3.68 -2.86
CA GLU A 126 -1.33 -2.79 -3.50
C GLU A 126 0.08 -3.20 -3.08
N VAL A 127 0.85 -3.69 -4.04
CA VAL A 127 2.22 -4.17 -3.82
C VAL A 127 3.20 -3.03 -4.08
N ASN A 128 3.85 -2.55 -3.04
CA ASN A 128 4.82 -1.46 -3.13
C ASN A 128 6.21 -1.98 -3.47
N ILE A 129 6.58 -1.88 -4.74
CA ILE A 129 7.93 -2.19 -5.23
C ILE A 129 8.79 -0.94 -5.46
N SER A 130 8.27 0.24 -5.09
CA SER A 130 8.94 1.53 -5.29
C SER A 130 9.93 1.90 -4.18
N CYS A 131 10.06 1.10 -3.13
CA CYS A 131 10.87 1.44 -1.97
C CYS A 131 12.36 1.16 -2.25
N PRO A 132 13.24 2.19 -2.23
CA PRO A 132 14.66 2.03 -2.52
C PRO A 132 15.46 1.45 -1.33
N ASN A 133 14.81 0.85 -0.35
CA ASN A 133 15.45 0.39 0.88
C ASN A 133 16.26 -0.87 0.67
N VAL A 134 17.51 -0.64 0.34
CA VAL A 134 18.47 -1.72 0.26
C VAL A 134 19.75 -1.37 1.01
N HIS A 135 19.68 -1.41 2.29
CA HIS A 135 20.88 -1.51 3.11
C HIS A 135 21.29 -2.99 3.25
N ASN A 136 21.55 -3.74 2.22
CA ASN A 136 22.20 -5.06 2.25
C ASN A 136 22.23 -5.72 0.87
N GLY A 137 22.51 -4.94 -0.20
CA GLY A 137 22.81 -5.51 -1.53
C GLY A 137 21.60 -6.08 -2.28
N GLY A 138 20.37 -5.82 -1.83
CA GLY A 138 19.16 -6.25 -2.52
C GLY A 138 18.75 -5.25 -3.61
N MET A 139 18.39 -5.74 -4.79
CA MET A 139 17.86 -4.90 -5.86
C MET A 139 16.52 -4.31 -5.48
N SER A 140 16.28 -3.06 -5.85
CA SER A 140 14.94 -2.48 -5.80
C SER A 140 14.06 -3.24 -6.79
N PHE A 141 13.08 -3.99 -6.31
CA PHE A 141 12.18 -4.81 -7.14
C PHE A 141 11.42 -4.00 -8.21
N GLY A 142 11.39 -2.69 -8.08
CA GLY A 142 10.72 -1.80 -9.02
C GLY A 142 11.63 -1.17 -10.08
N THR A 143 12.91 -1.55 -10.16
CA THR A 143 13.87 -0.95 -11.10
C THR A 143 14.11 -1.75 -12.36
N ASP A 144 13.74 -3.02 -12.39
CA ASP A 144 13.88 -3.89 -13.55
C ASP A 144 12.62 -4.75 -13.78
N GLU A 145 12.42 -5.14 -15.05
CA GLU A 145 11.26 -5.88 -15.52
C GLU A 145 11.15 -7.27 -14.87
N LYS A 146 12.27 -7.98 -14.76
CA LYS A 146 12.30 -9.34 -14.23
C LYS A 146 11.89 -9.38 -12.76
N SER A 147 12.47 -8.49 -11.95
CA SER A 147 12.14 -8.41 -10.52
C SER A 147 10.68 -8.01 -10.29
N ALA A 148 10.15 -7.06 -11.07
CA ALA A 148 8.74 -6.69 -11.01
C ALA A 148 7.81 -7.86 -11.37
N TYR A 149 8.13 -8.60 -12.42
CA TYR A 149 7.41 -9.82 -12.82
C TYR A 149 7.43 -10.89 -11.72
N GLU A 150 8.60 -11.20 -11.15
CA GLU A 150 8.74 -12.24 -10.14
C GLU A 150 7.94 -11.91 -8.86
N VAL A 151 7.96 -10.66 -8.41
CA VAL A 151 7.13 -10.23 -7.28
C VAL A 151 5.65 -10.36 -7.60
N THR A 152 5.23 -9.88 -8.79
CA THR A 152 3.83 -9.96 -9.23
C THR A 152 3.35 -11.41 -9.25
N LYS A 153 4.15 -12.30 -9.85
CA LYS A 153 3.86 -13.74 -9.92
C LYS A 153 3.78 -14.38 -8.54
N ALA A 154 4.73 -14.07 -7.65
CA ALA A 154 4.75 -14.60 -6.29
C ALA A 154 3.50 -14.19 -5.50
N VAL A 155 3.11 -12.92 -5.57
CA VAL A 155 1.90 -12.40 -4.90
C VAL A 155 0.65 -13.02 -5.51
N LYS A 156 0.53 -13.05 -6.84
CA LYS A 156 -0.65 -13.62 -7.52
C LYS A 156 -0.83 -15.11 -7.26
N SER A 157 0.22 -15.85 -6.92
CA SER A 157 0.13 -17.29 -6.63
C SER A 157 -0.58 -17.61 -5.32
N VAL A 158 -0.82 -16.63 -4.44
CA VAL A 158 -1.33 -16.85 -3.08
C VAL A 158 -2.56 -16.01 -2.73
N THR A 159 -3.11 -15.26 -3.69
CA THR A 159 -4.30 -14.43 -3.46
C THR A 159 -5.24 -14.44 -4.66
N ASP A 160 -6.55 -14.49 -4.37
CA ASP A 160 -7.61 -14.31 -5.36
C ASP A 160 -8.03 -12.83 -5.49
N LYS A 161 -7.53 -11.96 -4.60
CA LYS A 161 -7.84 -10.54 -4.66
C LYS A 161 -7.16 -9.87 -5.86
N PRO A 162 -7.74 -8.79 -6.41
CA PRO A 162 -7.04 -7.93 -7.35
C PRO A 162 -5.70 -7.43 -6.77
N VAL A 163 -4.65 -7.49 -7.59
CA VAL A 163 -3.29 -7.04 -7.23
C VAL A 163 -2.91 -5.86 -8.10
N TYR A 164 -2.51 -4.77 -7.48
CA TYR A 164 -2.00 -3.56 -8.13
C TYR A 164 -0.54 -3.36 -7.75
N MET A 165 0.32 -3.23 -8.75
CA MET A 165 1.74 -2.96 -8.54
C MET A 165 1.97 -1.45 -8.47
N LYS A 166 2.42 -0.95 -7.31
CA LYS A 166 2.80 0.46 -7.16
C LYS A 166 4.23 0.66 -7.62
N LEU A 167 4.37 1.21 -8.82
CA LEU A 167 5.65 1.40 -9.49
C LEU A 167 6.39 2.64 -8.98
N SER A 168 7.71 2.69 -9.22
CA SER A 168 8.55 3.88 -8.99
C SER A 168 8.66 4.69 -10.29
N PRO A 169 8.60 6.03 -10.22
CA PRO A 169 8.94 6.88 -11.36
C PRO A 169 10.46 6.98 -11.60
N ASN A 170 11.28 6.51 -10.65
CA ASN A 170 12.74 6.63 -10.66
C ASN A 170 13.39 5.50 -11.49
N VAL A 171 12.94 5.35 -12.73
CA VAL A 171 13.41 4.35 -13.70
C VAL A 171 13.55 5.00 -15.08
N THR A 172 14.37 4.43 -15.95
CA THR A 172 14.58 4.98 -17.30
C THR A 172 13.31 4.88 -18.17
N ASP A 173 12.58 3.78 -18.05
CA ASP A 173 11.35 3.55 -18.80
C ASP A 173 10.32 2.76 -17.96
N ILE A 174 9.39 3.50 -17.36
CA ILE A 174 8.33 2.91 -16.55
C ILE A 174 7.39 1.99 -17.35
N LYS A 175 7.27 2.20 -18.66
CA LYS A 175 6.39 1.37 -19.52
C LYS A 175 6.90 -0.05 -19.61
N LYS A 176 8.22 -0.25 -19.59
CA LYS A 176 8.83 -1.59 -19.58
C LYS A 176 8.47 -2.33 -18.31
N ILE A 177 8.65 -1.68 -17.15
CA ILE A 177 8.28 -2.26 -15.86
C ILE A 177 6.79 -2.58 -15.79
N ALA A 178 5.93 -1.69 -16.32
CA ALA A 178 4.48 -1.89 -16.31
C ALA A 178 3.99 -3.00 -17.25
N LYS A 179 4.77 -3.37 -18.27
CA LYS A 179 4.44 -4.45 -19.20
C LYS A 179 4.87 -5.84 -18.70
N ALA A 180 5.81 -5.89 -17.80
CA ALA A 180 6.32 -7.13 -17.23
C ALA A 180 5.30 -7.76 -16.26
#